data_f42a147add99f0bd9eaa82094c89761b
#
_entry.id   f42a147add99f0bd9eaa82094c89761b
#
_cell.length_a   1.000
_cell.length_b   1.000
_cell.length_c   1.000
_cell.angle_alpha   90.00
_cell.angle_beta   90.00
_cell.angle_gamma   90.00
#
_symmetry.space_group_name_H-M   'P 1'
#
loop_
_entity.id
_entity.type
_entity.pdbx_description
1 polymer ?
#
loop_
_entity_poly.entity_id
_entity_poly.type
_entity_poly.pdbx_seq_one_letter_code
_entity_poly.pdbx_strand_id
1 'polypeptide(L)'
;MNSSRFLYRSRQFWQAISTRSSQQDVELVSSILSPVQVELFQRMQKSEQFHSLVVLNELRNRGEDNTDLLTAALLHDVGKTQAPLRLWERVMIVIVRAICQDCVQKWGTFKIDHPEKGLGWRRAFIVAEQHPAWGADLAAECDASPLAVSLIARHQEKIHPEVSSVDDNLLRKLQSVDDNN
;
A
#
# COMPACT_ATOMS: atom_id res chain seq x y z
N MET A 1 14.12 10.36 -18.62
CA MET A 1 13.23 9.40 -17.95
C MET A 1 13.13 8.17 -18.84
N ASN A 2 13.67 7.02 -18.43
CA ASN A 2 13.86 5.85 -19.30
C ASN A 2 12.56 5.06 -19.47
N SER A 3 11.87 5.26 -20.59
CA SER A 3 10.68 4.50 -21.01
C SER A 3 10.90 2.96 -21.00
N SER A 4 12.12 2.50 -21.22
CA SER A 4 12.49 1.08 -21.20
C SER A 4 12.38 0.45 -19.80
N ARG A 5 12.68 1.19 -18.74
CA ARG A 5 12.52 0.71 -17.35
C ARG A 5 11.05 0.60 -16.95
N PHE A 6 10.21 1.54 -17.40
CA PHE A 6 8.78 1.51 -17.15
C PHE A 6 8.10 0.30 -17.85
N LEU A 7 8.43 0.06 -19.11
CA LEU A 7 7.92 -1.08 -19.88
C LEU A 7 8.44 -2.42 -19.34
N TYR A 8 9.68 -2.50 -18.87
CA TYR A 8 10.24 -3.70 -18.26
C TYR A 8 9.55 -4.02 -16.93
N ARG A 9 9.31 -3.01 -16.07
CA ARG A 9 8.60 -3.15 -14.78
C ARG A 9 7.14 -3.52 -14.98
N SER A 10 6.45 -2.90 -15.95
CA SER A 10 5.07 -3.27 -16.27
C SER A 10 4.95 -4.71 -16.76
N ARG A 11 5.93 -5.19 -17.53
CA ARG A 11 5.95 -6.58 -18.00
C ARG A 11 6.23 -7.58 -16.87
N GLN A 12 7.15 -7.27 -15.96
CA GLN A 12 7.38 -8.06 -14.73
C GLN A 12 6.13 -8.07 -13.86
N PHE A 13 5.46 -6.94 -13.70
CA PHE A 13 4.20 -6.82 -12.97
C PHE A 13 3.10 -7.73 -13.56
N TRP A 14 2.94 -7.74 -14.90
CA TRP A 14 1.96 -8.61 -15.55
C TRP A 14 2.31 -10.10 -15.48
N GLN A 15 3.58 -10.46 -15.53
CA GLN A 15 4.03 -11.86 -15.36
C GLN A 15 3.80 -12.35 -13.93
N ALA A 16 4.00 -11.51 -12.93
CA ALA A 16 3.82 -11.85 -11.53
C ALA A 16 2.33 -11.97 -11.11
N ILE A 17 1.41 -11.21 -11.73
CA ILE A 17 -0.05 -11.37 -11.53
C ILE A 17 -0.52 -12.75 -11.99
N SER A 18 0.17 -13.39 -12.93
CA SER A 18 -0.15 -14.71 -13.46
C SER A 18 0.37 -15.87 -12.60
N THR A 19 1.28 -15.62 -11.67
CA THR A 19 1.86 -16.65 -10.83
C THR A 19 1.04 -16.86 -9.56
N ARG A 20 0.63 -18.10 -9.30
CA ARG A 20 0.11 -18.53 -7.99
C ARG A 20 1.12 -18.10 -6.92
N SER A 21 0.63 -17.49 -5.84
CA SER A 21 1.40 -17.29 -4.61
C SER A 21 2.20 -18.56 -4.32
N SER A 22 3.51 -18.43 -4.24
CA SER A 22 4.35 -19.61 -3.98
C SER A 22 4.10 -20.09 -2.54
N GLN A 23 4.33 -21.37 -2.27
CA GLN A 23 4.28 -21.91 -0.90
C GLN A 23 5.19 -21.07 0.03
N GLN A 24 6.34 -20.64 -0.49
CA GLN A 24 7.28 -19.80 0.24
C GLN A 24 6.72 -18.41 0.61
N ASP A 25 5.91 -17.79 -0.27
CA ASP A 25 5.27 -16.50 0.05
C ASP A 25 4.25 -16.65 1.18
N VAL A 26 3.49 -17.74 1.19
CA VAL A 26 2.52 -18.05 2.25
C VAL A 26 3.23 -18.24 3.59
N GLU A 27 4.31 -19.02 3.62
CA GLU A 27 5.12 -19.25 4.81
C GLU A 27 5.75 -17.94 5.32
N LEU A 28 6.26 -17.12 4.41
CA LEU A 28 6.85 -15.82 4.73
C LEU A 28 5.83 -14.88 5.37
N VAL A 29 4.64 -14.72 4.77
CA VAL A 29 3.56 -13.89 5.30
C VAL A 29 3.13 -14.40 6.68
N SER A 30 2.97 -15.71 6.84
CA SER A 30 2.56 -16.33 8.11
C SER A 30 3.63 -16.28 9.20
N SER A 31 4.90 -16.05 8.84
CA SER A 31 5.98 -15.84 9.82
C SER A 31 6.01 -14.43 10.42
N ILE A 32 5.34 -13.47 9.76
CA ILE A 32 5.32 -12.05 10.16
C ILE A 32 3.95 -11.65 10.71
N LEU A 33 2.88 -12.07 10.05
CA LEU A 33 1.50 -11.71 10.40
C LEU A 33 0.85 -12.75 11.31
N SER A 34 0.03 -12.30 12.24
CA SER A 34 -0.87 -13.17 13.01
C SER A 34 -1.92 -13.82 12.08
N PRO A 35 -2.58 -14.91 12.50
CA PRO A 35 -3.60 -15.57 11.68
C PRO A 35 -4.71 -14.62 11.19
N VAL A 36 -5.17 -13.70 12.04
CA VAL A 36 -6.21 -12.72 11.70
C VAL A 36 -5.69 -11.70 10.67
N GLN A 37 -4.44 -11.28 10.82
CA GLN A 37 -3.79 -10.38 9.86
C GLN A 37 -3.52 -11.07 8.51
N VAL A 38 -3.23 -12.38 8.51
CA VAL A 38 -3.10 -13.18 7.28
C VAL A 38 -4.42 -13.21 6.53
N GLU A 39 -5.54 -13.42 7.22
CA GLU A 39 -6.87 -13.35 6.61
C GLU A 39 -7.15 -11.97 6.03
N LEU A 40 -6.77 -10.91 6.73
CA LEU A 40 -6.90 -9.54 6.27
C LEU A 40 -6.06 -9.30 5.00
N PHE A 41 -4.80 -9.73 4.96
CA PHE A 41 -3.92 -9.68 3.79
C PHE A 41 -4.54 -10.42 2.59
N GLN A 42 -5.15 -11.58 2.81
CA GLN A 42 -5.75 -12.38 1.75
C GLN A 42 -6.99 -11.74 1.12
N ARG A 43 -7.66 -10.77 1.79
CA ARG A 43 -8.76 -9.98 1.21
C ARG A 43 -8.30 -8.99 0.15
N MET A 44 -7.02 -8.64 0.12
CA MET A 44 -6.45 -7.73 -0.87
C MET A 44 -6.51 -8.33 -2.27
N GLN A 45 -6.61 -7.48 -3.29
CA GLN A 45 -6.49 -7.94 -4.67
C GLN A 45 -5.11 -8.56 -4.90
N LYS A 46 -5.00 -9.53 -5.81
CA LYS A 46 -3.73 -10.22 -6.07
C LYS A 46 -2.58 -9.29 -6.47
N SER A 47 -2.90 -8.20 -7.14
CA SER A 47 -1.93 -7.16 -7.50
C SER A 47 -1.38 -6.43 -6.27
N GLU A 48 -2.21 -6.13 -5.26
CA GLU A 48 -1.79 -5.51 -4.01
C GLU A 48 -0.99 -6.49 -3.15
N GLN A 49 -1.45 -7.75 -3.03
CA GLN A 49 -0.69 -8.79 -2.34
C GLN A 49 0.72 -8.93 -2.91
N PHE A 50 0.82 -8.97 -4.25
CA PHE A 50 2.11 -9.07 -4.93
C PHE A 50 2.98 -7.82 -4.66
N HIS A 51 2.41 -6.62 -4.77
CA HIS A 51 3.12 -5.38 -4.48
C HIS A 51 3.65 -5.37 -3.03
N SER A 52 2.83 -5.71 -2.06
CA SER A 52 3.22 -5.79 -0.65
C SER A 52 4.36 -6.81 -0.42
N LEU A 53 4.35 -7.94 -1.12
CA LEU A 53 5.45 -8.92 -1.06
C LEU A 53 6.75 -8.37 -1.68
N VAL A 54 6.66 -7.58 -2.75
CA VAL A 54 7.84 -6.92 -3.34
C VAL A 54 8.43 -5.91 -2.36
N VAL A 55 7.58 -5.07 -1.74
CA VAL A 55 7.99 -4.10 -0.71
C VAL A 55 8.65 -4.82 0.48
N LEU A 56 8.02 -5.88 0.99
CA LEU A 56 8.56 -6.69 2.07
C LEU A 56 9.96 -7.26 1.75
N ASN A 57 10.09 -7.91 0.58
CA ASN A 57 11.35 -8.53 0.18
C ASN A 57 12.46 -7.50 -0.01
N GLU A 58 12.14 -6.33 -0.55
CA GLU A 58 13.13 -5.25 -0.71
C GLU A 58 13.60 -4.71 0.65
N LEU A 59 12.70 -4.51 1.63
CA LEU A 59 13.07 -4.14 2.99
C LEU A 59 14.00 -5.19 3.62
N ARG A 60 13.67 -6.47 3.51
CA ARG A 60 14.51 -7.55 4.03
C ARG A 60 15.88 -7.61 3.34
N ASN A 61 15.94 -7.38 2.04
CA ASN A 61 17.20 -7.31 1.29
C ASN A 61 18.09 -6.13 1.76
N ARG A 62 17.48 -5.07 2.31
CA ARG A 62 18.18 -3.94 2.94
C ARG A 62 18.58 -4.22 4.40
N GLY A 63 18.29 -5.42 4.91
CA GLY A 63 18.62 -5.83 6.27
C GLY A 63 17.61 -5.39 7.33
N GLU A 64 16.40 -4.99 6.92
CA GLU A 64 15.36 -4.60 7.88
C GLU A 64 14.67 -5.84 8.47
N ASP A 65 14.58 -5.86 9.80
CA ASP A 65 14.01 -6.97 10.58
C ASP A 65 12.97 -6.50 11.61
N ASN A 66 12.68 -5.19 11.66
CA ASN A 66 11.67 -4.65 12.57
C ASN A 66 10.27 -5.19 12.20
N THR A 67 9.65 -5.93 13.11
CA THR A 67 8.37 -6.61 12.90
C THR A 67 7.25 -5.65 12.52
N ASP A 68 7.19 -4.46 13.14
CA ASP A 68 6.15 -3.47 12.85
C ASP A 68 6.29 -2.89 11.44
N LEU A 69 7.54 -2.64 11.00
CA LEU A 69 7.83 -2.21 9.64
C LEU A 69 7.45 -3.28 8.62
N LEU A 70 7.78 -4.54 8.89
CA LEU A 70 7.45 -5.66 7.99
C LEU A 70 5.95 -5.93 7.95
N THR A 71 5.24 -5.80 9.08
CA THR A 71 3.77 -5.85 9.14
C THR A 71 3.16 -4.71 8.33
N ALA A 72 3.65 -3.48 8.50
CA ALA A 72 3.20 -2.34 7.71
C ALA A 72 3.47 -2.54 6.21
N ALA A 73 4.61 -3.10 5.83
CA ALA A 73 4.92 -3.42 4.43
C ALA A 73 3.90 -4.38 3.80
N LEU A 74 3.42 -5.35 4.56
CA LEU A 74 2.40 -6.29 4.08
C LEU A 74 0.99 -5.70 4.03
N LEU A 75 0.65 -4.78 4.94
CA LEU A 75 -0.72 -4.31 5.15
C LEU A 75 -0.96 -2.84 4.72
N HIS A 76 0.06 -2.07 4.25
CA HIS A 76 -0.11 -0.63 3.94
C HIS A 76 -1.25 -0.33 2.98
N ASP A 77 -1.48 -1.23 2.03
CA ASP A 77 -2.49 -1.10 0.99
C ASP A 77 -3.84 -1.77 1.31
N VAL A 78 -3.98 -2.37 2.50
CA VAL A 78 -5.17 -3.16 2.85
C VAL A 78 -6.46 -2.35 2.87
N GLY A 79 -6.40 -1.05 3.10
CA GLY A 79 -7.56 -0.17 3.03
C GLY A 79 -8.24 -0.12 1.65
N LYS A 80 -7.52 -0.46 0.57
CA LYS A 80 -8.09 -0.58 -0.78
C LYS A 80 -9.14 -1.70 -0.87
N THR A 81 -9.18 -2.63 0.08
CA THR A 81 -10.21 -3.68 0.17
C THR A 81 -11.62 -3.12 0.43
N GLN A 82 -11.74 -1.96 1.06
CA GLN A 82 -13.01 -1.27 1.31
C GLN A 82 -13.69 -0.82 0.01
N ALA A 83 -12.88 -0.48 -1.00
CA ALA A 83 -13.38 -0.04 -2.29
C ALA A 83 -12.39 -0.42 -3.42
N PRO A 84 -12.33 -1.72 -3.82
CA PRO A 84 -11.35 -2.22 -4.77
C PRO A 84 -11.34 -1.43 -6.07
N LEU A 85 -10.17 -0.94 -6.47
CA LEU A 85 -9.99 -0.14 -7.68
C LEU A 85 -10.01 -1.02 -8.92
N ARG A 86 -10.71 -0.55 -9.96
CA ARG A 86 -10.65 -1.13 -11.30
C ARG A 86 -9.37 -0.68 -12.01
N LEU A 87 -8.94 -1.44 -13.01
CA LEU A 87 -7.70 -1.13 -13.74
C LEU A 87 -7.69 0.31 -14.32
N TRP A 88 -8.80 0.75 -14.94
CA TRP A 88 -8.89 2.09 -15.50
C TRP A 88 -8.83 3.20 -14.43
N GLU A 89 -9.36 2.95 -13.22
CA GLU A 89 -9.27 3.88 -12.08
C GLU A 89 -7.82 4.06 -11.63
N ARG A 90 -7.03 2.98 -11.60
CA ARG A 90 -5.58 3.04 -11.30
C ARG A 90 -4.84 3.84 -12.34
N VAL A 91 -5.11 3.60 -13.63
CA VAL A 91 -4.50 4.36 -14.72
C VAL A 91 -4.86 5.85 -14.62
N MET A 92 -6.12 6.17 -14.31
CA MET A 92 -6.57 7.55 -14.13
C MET A 92 -5.84 8.25 -12.97
N ILE A 93 -5.67 7.59 -11.82
CA ILE A 93 -4.91 8.12 -10.68
C ILE A 93 -3.47 8.45 -11.11
N VAL A 94 -2.79 7.53 -11.80
CA VAL A 94 -1.41 7.71 -12.25
C VAL A 94 -1.30 8.90 -13.21
N ILE A 95 -2.21 9.01 -14.19
CA ILE A 95 -2.20 10.12 -15.15
C ILE A 95 -2.44 11.46 -14.44
N VAL A 96 -3.44 11.52 -13.56
CA VAL A 96 -3.77 12.77 -12.84
C VAL A 96 -2.63 13.16 -11.89
N ARG A 97 -2.03 12.22 -11.16
CA ARG A 97 -0.84 12.51 -10.33
C ARG A 97 0.33 13.08 -11.15
N ALA A 98 0.54 12.58 -12.36
CA ALA A 98 1.62 13.05 -13.23
C ALA A 98 1.40 14.49 -13.75
N ILE A 99 0.13 14.91 -13.91
CA ILE A 99 -0.24 16.23 -14.46
C ILE A 99 -0.53 17.24 -13.33
N CYS A 100 -1.21 16.81 -12.27
CA CYS A 100 -1.67 17.66 -11.17
C CYS A 100 -1.73 16.87 -9.87
N GLN A 101 -0.62 16.80 -9.15
CA GLN A 101 -0.53 16.07 -7.87
C GLN A 101 -1.55 16.58 -6.84
N ASP A 102 -1.73 17.91 -6.75
CA ASP A 102 -2.68 18.53 -5.80
C ASP A 102 -4.14 18.22 -6.14
N CYS A 103 -4.44 17.88 -7.39
CA CYS A 103 -5.80 17.52 -7.80
C CYS A 103 -6.26 16.21 -7.17
N VAL A 104 -5.36 15.21 -7.06
CA VAL A 104 -5.68 13.92 -6.43
C VAL A 104 -6.09 14.15 -4.98
N GLN A 105 -5.31 14.92 -4.25
CA GLN A 105 -5.59 15.26 -2.86
C GLN A 105 -6.91 16.03 -2.71
N LYS A 106 -7.11 17.10 -3.50
CA LYS A 106 -8.35 17.90 -3.46
C LYS A 106 -9.60 17.10 -3.78
N TRP A 107 -9.51 16.16 -4.72
CA TRP A 107 -10.66 15.34 -5.10
C TRP A 107 -10.88 14.15 -4.18
N GLY A 108 -9.84 13.74 -3.44
CA GLY A 108 -9.86 12.64 -2.47
C GLY A 108 -10.30 13.03 -1.05
N THR A 109 -10.25 14.32 -0.70
CA THR A 109 -10.57 14.81 0.66
C THR A 109 -12.06 14.77 1.04
N PHE A 110 -12.96 14.40 0.12
CA PHE A 110 -14.38 14.21 0.44
C PHE A 110 -14.56 13.04 1.40
N LYS A 111 -14.94 13.32 2.65
CA LYS A 111 -15.35 12.28 3.61
C LYS A 111 -16.63 11.62 3.11
N ILE A 112 -16.58 10.31 3.00
CA ILE A 112 -17.73 9.51 2.57
C ILE A 112 -17.92 8.38 3.56
N ASP A 113 -19.12 8.32 4.11
CA ASP A 113 -19.53 7.25 5.02
C ASP A 113 -19.67 5.89 4.30
N HIS A 114 -19.78 5.90 2.96
CA HIS A 114 -19.98 4.70 2.12
C HIS A 114 -19.18 4.78 0.82
N PRO A 115 -17.90 4.40 0.80
CA PRO A 115 -17.01 4.50 -0.38
C PRO A 115 -17.44 3.64 -1.57
N GLU A 116 -18.30 2.63 -1.34
CA GLU A 116 -18.87 1.77 -2.36
C GLU A 116 -20.01 2.43 -3.15
N LYS A 117 -20.63 3.50 -2.62
CA LYS A 117 -21.78 4.17 -3.24
C LYS A 117 -21.36 5.37 -4.09
N GLY A 118 -21.19 5.13 -5.36
CA GLY A 118 -21.50 6.02 -6.47
C GLY A 118 -21.03 7.47 -6.48
N LEU A 119 -19.70 7.73 -6.44
CA LEU A 119 -19.15 9.07 -6.66
C LEU A 119 -18.58 9.26 -8.08
N GLY A 120 -18.99 8.40 -8.99
CA GLY A 120 -18.53 8.44 -10.37
C GLY A 120 -16.99 8.38 -10.42
N TRP A 121 -16.38 9.26 -11.23
CA TRP A 121 -14.94 9.32 -11.44
C TRP A 121 -14.11 9.73 -10.20
N ARG A 122 -14.72 10.43 -9.21
CA ARG A 122 -14.03 10.85 -7.97
C ARG A 122 -13.72 9.69 -7.03
N ARG A 123 -14.45 8.57 -7.12
CA ARG A 123 -14.25 7.39 -6.28
C ARG A 123 -12.79 6.95 -6.25
N ALA A 124 -12.13 6.94 -7.40
CA ALA A 124 -10.73 6.53 -7.51
C ALA A 124 -9.79 7.40 -6.66
N PHE A 125 -10.00 8.72 -6.67
CA PHE A 125 -9.17 9.67 -5.90
C PHE A 125 -9.45 9.59 -4.41
N ILE A 126 -10.69 9.32 -4.02
CA ILE A 126 -11.07 9.13 -2.62
C ILE A 126 -10.40 7.87 -2.07
N VAL A 127 -10.44 6.76 -2.80
CA VAL A 127 -9.73 5.54 -2.42
C VAL A 127 -8.22 5.80 -2.34
N ALA A 128 -7.65 6.51 -3.32
CA ALA A 128 -6.23 6.83 -3.33
C ALA A 128 -5.80 7.67 -2.12
N GLU A 129 -6.64 8.57 -1.61
CA GLU A 129 -6.33 9.46 -0.50
C GLU A 129 -6.67 8.84 0.87
N GLN A 130 -7.74 8.07 0.96
CA GLN A 130 -8.27 7.62 2.25
C GLN A 130 -7.91 6.17 2.61
N HIS A 131 -7.41 5.35 1.65
CA HIS A 131 -7.06 3.98 1.97
C HIS A 131 -6.00 3.83 3.07
N PRO A 132 -5.05 4.78 3.31
CA PRO A 132 -4.15 4.68 4.45
C PRO A 132 -4.88 4.67 5.79
N ALA A 133 -5.84 5.58 5.97
CA ALA A 133 -6.65 5.64 7.19
C ALA A 133 -7.52 4.39 7.36
N TRP A 134 -8.23 3.97 6.30
CA TRP A 134 -9.03 2.74 6.33
C TRP A 134 -8.19 1.49 6.60
N GLY A 135 -6.96 1.44 6.03
CA GLY A 135 -6.02 0.36 6.26
C GLY A 135 -5.55 0.30 7.71
N ALA A 136 -5.29 1.45 8.30
CA ALA A 136 -4.92 1.57 9.71
C ALA A 136 -6.04 1.08 10.65
N ASP A 137 -7.29 1.49 10.38
CA ASP A 137 -8.45 1.02 11.15
C ASP A 137 -8.60 -0.50 11.05
N LEU A 138 -8.53 -1.08 9.85
CA LEU A 138 -8.60 -2.53 9.65
C LEU A 138 -7.45 -3.28 10.32
N ALA A 139 -6.24 -2.73 10.28
CA ALA A 139 -5.08 -3.33 10.94
C ALA A 139 -5.22 -3.30 12.47
N ALA A 140 -5.73 -2.19 13.02
CA ALA A 140 -6.01 -2.06 14.45
C ALA A 140 -7.09 -3.05 14.91
N GLU A 141 -8.16 -3.26 14.13
CA GLU A 141 -9.18 -4.27 14.37
C GLU A 141 -8.65 -5.72 14.36
N CYS A 142 -7.50 -5.93 13.70
CA CYS A 142 -6.78 -7.21 13.63
C CYS A 142 -5.56 -7.25 14.57
N ASP A 143 -5.58 -6.51 15.67
CA ASP A 143 -4.56 -6.50 16.73
C ASP A 143 -3.14 -6.19 16.22
N ALA A 144 -3.00 -5.35 15.17
CA ALA A 144 -1.70 -4.83 14.78
C ALA A 144 -1.16 -3.87 15.84
N SER A 145 0.16 -3.82 16.02
CA SER A 145 0.78 -2.93 16.99
C SER A 145 0.48 -1.45 16.69
N PRO A 146 0.46 -0.57 17.70
CA PRO A 146 0.26 0.86 17.48
C PRO A 146 1.26 1.47 16.49
N LEU A 147 2.49 0.96 16.45
CA LEU A 147 3.53 1.43 15.52
C LEU A 147 3.21 0.97 14.10
N ALA A 148 2.86 -0.30 13.88
CA ALA A 148 2.46 -0.78 12.56
C ALA A 148 1.23 -0.02 12.03
N VAL A 149 0.22 0.22 12.88
CA VAL A 149 -0.97 1.02 12.55
C VAL A 149 -0.57 2.44 12.15
N SER A 150 0.32 3.09 12.91
CA SER A 150 0.84 4.43 12.60
C SER A 150 1.57 4.46 11.25
N LEU A 151 2.41 3.46 10.96
CA LEU A 151 3.12 3.36 9.68
C LEU A 151 2.15 3.18 8.51
N ILE A 152 1.12 2.34 8.67
CA ILE A 152 0.06 2.13 7.67
C ILE A 152 -0.73 3.44 7.44
N ALA A 153 -1.13 4.13 8.51
CA ALA A 153 -1.87 5.39 8.40
C ALA A 153 -1.09 6.48 7.64
N ARG A 154 0.23 6.49 7.79
CA ARG A 154 1.11 7.57 7.35
C ARG A 154 1.92 7.24 6.09
N HIS A 155 1.77 6.05 5.49
CA HIS A 155 2.66 5.60 4.41
C HIS A 155 2.68 6.52 3.18
N GLN A 156 1.67 7.38 2.99
CA GLN A 156 1.62 8.40 1.94
C GLN A 156 1.84 9.83 2.45
N GLU A 157 2.12 10.02 3.75
CA GLU A 157 2.36 11.33 4.34
C GLU A 157 3.70 11.92 3.87
N LYS A 158 3.72 13.23 3.59
CA LYS A 158 4.97 13.93 3.30
C LYS A 158 5.72 14.19 4.61
N ILE A 159 6.83 13.50 4.83
CA ILE A 159 7.66 13.68 6.02
C ILE A 159 8.55 14.91 5.86
N HIS A 160 8.42 15.87 6.79
CA HIS A 160 9.32 17.01 6.85
C HIS A 160 10.71 16.58 7.33
N PRO A 161 11.80 17.03 6.68
CA PRO A 161 13.17 16.59 7.02
C PRO A 161 13.63 17.00 8.42
N GLU A 162 13.03 18.03 9.01
CA GLU A 162 13.43 18.60 10.31
C GLU A 162 12.92 17.82 11.53
N VAL A 163 11.94 16.93 11.36
CA VAL A 163 11.38 16.11 12.44
C VAL A 163 11.83 14.67 12.21
N SER A 164 12.65 14.14 13.10
CA SER A 164 13.14 12.77 13.00
C SER A 164 12.90 12.03 14.31
N SER A 165 11.76 11.35 14.38
CA SER A 165 11.52 10.31 15.38
C SER A 165 11.98 8.94 14.86
N VAL A 166 12.05 7.93 15.74
CA VAL A 166 12.29 6.52 15.32
C VAL A 166 11.21 6.08 14.34
N ASP A 167 9.96 6.44 14.61
CA ASP A 167 8.80 6.12 13.77
C ASP A 167 8.93 6.75 12.37
N ASP A 168 9.40 8.01 12.29
CA ASP A 168 9.64 8.68 11.01
C ASP A 168 10.77 8.03 10.21
N ASN A 169 11.77 7.45 10.87
CA ASN A 169 12.82 6.70 10.19
C ASN A 169 12.25 5.42 9.56
N LEU A 170 11.44 4.66 10.30
CA LEU A 170 10.78 3.46 9.77
C LEU A 170 9.81 3.82 8.64
N LEU A 171 9.08 4.92 8.78
CA LEU A 171 8.17 5.42 7.75
C LEU A 171 8.93 5.78 6.46
N ARG A 172 10.07 6.48 6.56
CA ARG A 172 10.92 6.78 5.38
C ARG A 172 11.44 5.51 4.69
N LYS A 173 11.80 4.49 5.48
CA LYS A 173 12.22 3.19 4.93
C LYS A 173 11.08 2.54 4.13
N LEU A 174 9.87 2.48 4.69
CA LEU A 174 8.69 1.97 4.00
C LEU A 174 8.44 2.73 2.70
N GLN A 175 8.32 4.06 2.77
CA GLN A 175 8.05 4.92 1.61
C GLN A 175 9.13 4.81 0.53
N SER A 176 10.42 4.75 0.94
CA SER A 176 11.53 4.65 -0.02
C SER A 176 11.49 3.37 -0.86
N VAL A 177 10.84 2.32 -0.36
CA VAL A 177 10.67 1.06 -1.09
C VAL A 177 9.36 1.08 -1.87
N ASP A 178 8.27 1.56 -1.27
CA ASP A 178 6.95 1.64 -1.88
C ASP A 178 6.96 2.52 -3.15
N ASP A 179 7.54 3.74 -3.06
CA ASP A 179 7.64 4.69 -4.18
C ASP A 179 8.51 4.19 -5.35
N ASN A 180 9.42 3.24 -5.12
CA ASN A 180 10.33 2.70 -6.12
C ASN A 180 9.77 1.47 -6.86
N ASN A 181 8.67 0.90 -6.42
CA ASN A 181 8.02 -0.28 -6.95
C ASN A 181 6.66 0.00 -7.56
#